data_5c31ce756a8f809f92cb88a38bd26969
#
_entry.id   5c31ce756a8f809f92cb88a38bd26969
#
_cell.length_a   1.000
_cell.length_b   1.000
_cell.length_c   1.000
_cell.angle_alpha   90.00
_cell.angle_beta   90.00
_cell.angle_gamma   90.00
#
_symmetry.space_group_name_H-M   'P 1'
#
loop_
_entity.id
_entity.type
_entity.pdbx_description
1 polymer ?
#
loop_
_entity_poly.entity_id
_entity_poly.type
_entity_poly.pdbx_seq_one_letter_code
_entity_poly.pdbx_strand_id
1 'polypeptide(L)'
;MAVRKLNNNLNVIGENLRKCRKAKHFSQADLMKDLNLLGINMHKNDIYMIEANKRTVKDYEIWGFMKVLNISFEDLFKGIENKLEC
;
A
#
# COMPACT_ATOMS: atom_id res chain seq x y z
N MET A 1 7.16 -11.26 -21.93
CA MET A 1 7.45 -11.43 -20.51
C MET A 1 6.26 -11.03 -19.67
N ALA A 2 5.94 -11.84 -18.74
CA ALA A 2 4.73 -11.62 -17.95
C ALA A 2 4.90 -10.44 -17.01
N VAL A 3 3.92 -9.57 -17.02
CA VAL A 3 3.78 -8.53 -16.00
C VAL A 3 3.04 -9.17 -14.82
N ARG A 4 3.50 -8.89 -13.61
CA ARG A 4 2.90 -9.46 -12.41
C ARG A 4 1.63 -8.72 -12.06
N LYS A 5 0.52 -9.18 -12.63
CA LYS A 5 -0.79 -8.57 -12.42
C LYS A 5 -1.80 -9.62 -12.02
N LEU A 6 -2.76 -9.21 -11.22
CA LEU A 6 -3.94 -10.01 -10.91
C LEU A 6 -5.15 -9.16 -11.28
N ASN A 7 -5.92 -9.60 -12.27
CA ASN A 7 -7.06 -8.85 -12.82
C ASN A 7 -6.66 -7.41 -13.15
N ASN A 8 -5.52 -7.26 -13.84
CA ASN A 8 -4.96 -5.96 -14.23
C ASN A 8 -4.50 -5.10 -13.07
N ASN A 9 -4.39 -5.67 -11.86
CA ASN A 9 -3.87 -4.94 -10.71
C ASN A 9 -2.41 -5.29 -10.47
N LEU A 10 -1.56 -4.30 -10.36
CA LEU A 10 -0.17 -4.49 -9.94
C LEU A 10 -0.09 -4.71 -8.44
N ASN A 11 -1.05 -4.19 -7.70
CA ASN A 11 -1.26 -4.51 -6.29
C ASN A 11 -2.74 -4.42 -5.99
N VAL A 12 -3.16 -4.96 -4.87
CA VAL A 12 -4.58 -4.95 -4.48
C VAL A 12 -4.83 -4.11 -3.24
N ILE A 13 -3.78 -3.52 -2.66
CA ILE A 13 -3.92 -2.82 -1.38
C ILE A 13 -3.86 -1.30 -1.51
N GLY A 14 -3.51 -0.79 -2.69
CA GLY A 14 -3.18 0.63 -2.83
C GLY A 14 -4.33 1.56 -2.46
N GLU A 15 -5.52 1.24 -2.89
CA GLU A 15 -6.69 2.07 -2.59
C GLU A 15 -6.99 2.08 -1.09
N ASN A 16 -6.91 0.91 -0.46
CA ASN A 16 -7.12 0.80 0.99
C ASN A 16 -6.01 1.50 1.75
N LEU A 17 -4.77 1.39 1.27
CA LEU A 17 -3.64 2.10 1.87
C LEU A 17 -3.92 3.60 1.90
N ARG A 18 -4.37 4.15 0.77
CA ARG A 18 -4.67 5.57 0.69
C ARG A 18 -5.77 5.96 1.68
N LYS A 19 -6.83 5.15 1.75
CA LYS A 19 -7.94 5.43 2.66
C LYS A 19 -7.49 5.36 4.12
N CYS A 20 -6.72 4.35 4.48
CA CYS A 20 -6.20 4.21 5.84
C CYS A 20 -5.26 5.36 6.18
N ARG A 21 -4.39 5.72 5.25
CA ARG A 21 -3.46 6.83 5.45
C ARG A 21 -4.22 8.13 5.72
N LYS A 22 -5.21 8.42 4.89
CA LYS A 22 -5.99 9.65 5.06
C LYS A 22 -6.81 9.64 6.33
N ALA A 23 -7.33 8.48 6.73
CA ALA A 23 -8.08 8.35 7.98
C ALA A 23 -7.21 8.65 9.19
N LYS A 24 -5.91 8.40 9.09
CA LYS A 24 -4.94 8.69 10.15
C LYS A 24 -4.33 10.08 10.02
N HIS A 25 -4.77 10.85 9.02
CA HIS A 25 -4.28 12.20 8.75
C HIS A 25 -2.79 12.24 8.39
N PHE A 26 -2.30 11.20 7.74
CA PHE A 26 -0.93 11.14 7.26
C PHE A 26 -0.87 11.62 5.82
N SER A 27 0.12 12.48 5.51
CA SER A 27 0.47 12.75 4.11
C SER A 27 1.31 11.58 3.59
N GLN A 28 1.52 11.55 2.28
CA GLN A 28 2.45 10.55 1.71
C GLN A 28 3.86 10.75 2.26
N ALA A 29 4.26 12.01 2.47
CA ALA A 29 5.57 12.31 3.05
C ALA A 29 5.67 11.83 4.49
N ASP A 30 4.60 11.97 5.27
CA ASP A 30 4.58 11.48 6.64
C ASP A 30 4.76 9.96 6.69
N LEU A 31 4.07 9.27 5.81
CA LEU A 31 4.17 7.80 5.73
C LEU A 31 5.58 7.40 5.33
N MET A 32 6.15 8.06 4.33
CA MET A 32 7.51 7.80 3.88
C MET A 32 8.51 7.96 5.05
N LYS A 33 8.40 9.05 5.79
CA LYS A 33 9.31 9.34 6.89
C LYS A 33 9.29 8.23 7.92
N ASP A 34 8.10 7.80 8.32
CA ASP A 34 7.97 6.78 9.35
C ASP A 34 8.40 5.41 8.85
N LEU A 35 8.15 5.11 7.56
CA LEU A 35 8.65 3.87 6.97
C LEU A 35 10.18 3.83 6.98
N ASN A 36 10.81 4.96 6.66
CA ASN A 36 12.26 5.03 6.67
C ASN A 36 12.82 4.82 8.08
N LEU A 37 12.10 5.28 9.10
CA LEU A 37 12.50 5.03 10.48
C LEU A 37 12.46 3.54 10.84
N LEU A 38 11.61 2.78 10.19
CA LEU A 38 11.55 1.32 10.35
C LEU A 38 12.61 0.59 9.53
N GLY A 39 13.39 1.32 8.75
CA GLY A 39 14.40 0.72 7.90
C GLY A 39 13.89 0.35 6.51
N ILE A 40 12.68 0.76 6.16
CA ILE A 40 12.11 0.51 4.84
C ILE A 40 12.40 1.72 3.96
N ASN A 41 13.31 1.53 3.00
CA ASN A 41 13.75 2.61 2.12
C ASN A 41 12.71 2.81 1.01
N MET A 42 11.87 3.82 1.17
CA MET A 42 10.80 4.11 0.24
C MET A 42 10.68 5.62 0.08
N HIS A 43 10.48 6.06 -1.15
CA HIS A 43 10.28 7.47 -1.47
C HIS A 43 8.79 7.79 -1.55
N LYS A 44 8.47 9.09 -1.46
CA LYS A 44 7.08 9.54 -1.56
C LYS A 44 6.46 9.08 -2.88
N ASN A 45 7.22 9.12 -3.96
CA ASN A 45 6.72 8.69 -5.26
C ASN A 45 6.38 7.21 -5.29
N ASP A 46 7.12 6.38 -4.54
CA ASP A 46 6.81 4.96 -4.46
C ASP A 46 5.44 4.75 -3.81
N ILE A 47 5.16 5.51 -2.77
CA ILE A 47 3.86 5.44 -2.09
C ILE A 47 2.75 5.86 -3.04
N TYR A 48 2.96 6.97 -3.77
CA TYR A 48 2.00 7.41 -4.77
C TYR A 48 1.73 6.31 -5.79
N MET A 49 2.78 5.68 -6.31
CA MET A 49 2.64 4.64 -7.33
C MET A 49 1.85 3.44 -6.80
N ILE A 50 2.09 3.06 -5.55
CA ILE A 50 1.35 1.96 -4.94
C ILE A 50 -0.13 2.34 -4.82
N GLU A 51 -0.41 3.54 -4.31
CA GLU A 51 -1.80 3.98 -4.14
C GLU A 51 -2.53 4.12 -5.46
N ALA A 52 -1.80 4.40 -6.53
CA ALA A 52 -2.36 4.54 -7.87
C ALA A 52 -2.39 3.23 -8.65
N ASN A 53 -1.99 2.12 -8.03
CA ASN A 53 -1.96 0.79 -8.66
C ASN A 53 -1.01 0.76 -9.86
N LYS A 54 0.13 1.45 -9.73
CA LYS A 54 1.14 1.54 -10.79
C LYS A 54 2.44 0.84 -10.43
N ARG A 55 2.47 0.11 -9.31
CA ARG A 55 3.67 -0.53 -8.80
C ARG A 55 3.25 -1.73 -7.96
N THR A 56 4.05 -2.80 -8.01
CA THR A 56 3.86 -3.94 -7.12
C THR A 56 4.32 -3.58 -5.72
N VAL A 57 3.90 -4.39 -4.74
CA VAL A 57 4.21 -4.16 -3.33
C VAL A 57 4.92 -5.38 -2.78
N LYS A 58 5.98 -5.16 -2.02
CA LYS A 58 6.73 -6.22 -1.37
C LYS A 58 6.13 -6.53 0.00
N ASP A 59 6.32 -7.76 0.46
CA ASP A 59 5.71 -8.19 1.72
C ASP A 59 6.15 -7.33 2.91
N TYR A 60 7.43 -6.96 2.99
CA TYR A 60 7.90 -6.14 4.10
C TYR A 60 7.36 -4.71 4.00
N GLU A 61 7.02 -4.26 2.80
CA GLU A 61 6.37 -2.95 2.63
C GLU A 61 4.96 -3.00 3.21
N ILE A 62 4.24 -4.08 2.97
CA ILE A 62 2.89 -4.28 3.54
C ILE A 62 2.97 -4.26 5.06
N TRP A 63 3.94 -5.00 5.62
CA TRP A 63 4.17 -5.01 7.07
C TRP A 63 4.43 -3.60 7.59
N GLY A 64 5.25 -2.83 6.87
CA GLY A 64 5.57 -1.47 7.28
C GLY A 64 4.36 -0.56 7.30
N PHE A 65 3.51 -0.66 6.28
CA PHE A 65 2.27 0.14 6.24
C PHE A 65 1.40 -0.17 7.45
N MET A 66 1.27 -1.44 7.79
CA MET A 66 0.45 -1.86 8.92
C MET A 66 1.01 -1.33 10.24
N LYS A 67 2.33 -1.37 10.40
CA LYS A 67 2.99 -0.89 11.62
C LYS A 67 2.86 0.62 11.76
N VAL A 68 3.17 1.36 10.71
CA VAL A 68 3.17 2.83 10.76
C VAL A 68 1.75 3.35 10.97
N LEU A 69 0.80 2.80 10.24
CA LEU A 69 -0.59 3.28 10.31
C LEU A 69 -1.38 2.63 11.43
N ASN A 70 -0.79 1.64 12.10
CA ASN A 70 -1.45 0.90 13.18
C ASN A 70 -2.79 0.34 12.71
N ILE A 71 -2.76 -0.36 11.59
CA ILE A 71 -3.94 -0.99 11.00
C ILE A 71 -3.71 -2.48 10.91
N SER A 72 -4.82 -3.23 10.82
CA SER A 72 -4.76 -4.67 10.71
C SER A 72 -4.58 -5.08 9.25
N PHE A 73 -4.22 -6.34 9.06
CA PHE A 73 -4.21 -6.97 7.75
C PHE A 73 -5.58 -6.82 7.08
N GLU A 74 -6.64 -7.06 7.83
CA GLU A 74 -7.99 -6.97 7.31
C GLU A 74 -8.34 -5.57 6.83
N ASP A 75 -7.86 -4.55 7.53
CA ASP A 75 -8.10 -3.17 7.11
C ASP A 75 -7.47 -2.92 5.74
N LEU A 76 -6.27 -3.43 5.55
CA LEU A 76 -5.52 -3.18 4.31
C LEU A 76 -6.06 -3.98 3.14
N PHE A 77 -6.60 -5.16 3.41
CA PHE A 77 -7.10 -6.07 2.37
C PHE A 77 -8.62 -6.11 2.29
N LYS A 78 -9.30 -5.16 2.91
CA LYS A 78 -10.76 -5.12 2.94
C LYS A 78 -11.32 -4.98 1.55
N GLY A 79 -12.25 -5.87 1.20
CA GLY A 79 -13.00 -5.77 -0.04
C GLY A 79 -12.23 -6.15 -1.29
N ILE A 80 -11.05 -6.75 -1.15
CA ILE A 80 -10.26 -7.10 -2.34
C ILE A 80 -10.96 -8.15 -3.21
N GLU A 81 -11.84 -8.94 -2.63
CA GLU A 81 -12.60 -9.94 -3.39
C GLU A 81 -13.35 -9.30 -4.54
N ASN A 82 -13.85 -8.11 -4.36
CA ASN A 82 -14.58 -7.39 -5.40
C ASN A 82 -13.64 -7.00 -6.55
N LYS A 83 -12.37 -6.80 -6.26
CA LYS A 83 -11.38 -6.45 -7.28
C LYS A 83 -10.91 -7.68 -8.06
N LEU A 84 -11.01 -8.86 -7.46
CA LEU A 84 -10.50 -10.09 -8.03
C LEU A 84 -11.55 -10.87 -8.79
N GLU A 85 -12.80 -10.50 -8.66
CA GLU A 85 -13.89 -11.13 -9.41
C GLU A 85 -13.96 -10.54 -10.80
N CYS A 86 -14.18 -11.41 -11.76
CA CYS A 86 -14.32 -10.98 -13.16
C CYS A 86 -15.76 -10.66 -13.49
#